data_545e723c6fb5a4f98a4b0bc5478b70d2
#
_entry.id   545e723c6fb5a4f98a4b0bc5478b70d2
#
_cell.length_a   1.000
_cell.length_b   1.000
_cell.length_c   1.000
_cell.angle_alpha   90.00
_cell.angle_beta   90.00
_cell.angle_gamma   90.00
#
_symmetry.space_group_name_H-M   'P 1'
#
loop_
_entity.id
_entity.type
_entity.pdbx_description
1 polymer ?
#
loop_
_entity_poly.entity_id
_entity_poly.type
_entity_poly.pdbx_seq_one_letter_code
_entity_poly.pdbx_strand_id
1 'polypeptide(L)'
;KRSSFYPESAFGCWDGDSDAGAELLPVGKAYFGFTDEELKQLDRYVRQHTVNRFGPVRETDRSLVFEVAFDSVHASKRHKSGLAMRFPRISRIRWDKPAEEADRIEALRALIRD
;
A
#
# COMPACT_ATOMS: atom_id res chain seq x y z
N LYS A 1 -14.98 7.30 -20.67
CA LYS A 1 -14.77 5.95 -20.31
C LYS A 1 -13.46 5.72 -19.58
N ARG A 2 -13.53 5.03 -18.53
CA ARG A 2 -12.38 4.84 -17.69
C ARG A 2 -11.72 3.51 -17.95
N SER A 3 -10.43 3.54 -18.10
CA SER A 3 -9.67 2.32 -18.23
C SER A 3 -8.63 2.28 -17.14
N SER A 4 -8.99 1.66 -16.05
CA SER A 4 -8.07 1.48 -14.95
C SER A 4 -7.50 0.09 -15.04
N PHE A 5 -6.22 -0.02 -15.30
CA PHE A 5 -5.55 -1.31 -15.34
C PHE A 5 -5.26 -1.84 -13.94
N TYR A 6 -5.21 -0.94 -12.96
CA TYR A 6 -4.87 -1.31 -11.59
C TYR A 6 -5.89 -0.65 -10.66
N PRO A 7 -7.12 -1.22 -10.60
CA PRO A 7 -8.18 -0.58 -9.83
C PRO A 7 -7.95 -0.62 -8.33
N GLU A 8 -7.16 -1.55 -7.85
CA GLU A 8 -6.84 -1.61 -6.43
C GLU A 8 -5.41 -2.07 -6.22
N SER A 9 -4.90 -1.82 -5.03
CA SER A 9 -3.56 -2.24 -4.65
C SER A 9 -3.58 -2.77 -3.22
N ALA A 10 -2.80 -3.82 -3.00
CA ALA A 10 -2.43 -4.22 -1.65
C ALA A 10 -1.32 -3.29 -1.18
N PHE A 11 -1.31 -2.99 0.11
CA PHE A 11 -0.27 -2.15 0.70
C PHE A 11 0.07 -2.65 2.09
N GLY A 12 1.20 -2.21 2.60
CA GLY A 12 1.68 -2.66 3.88
C GLY A 12 2.49 -1.61 4.61
N CYS A 13 2.96 -2.00 5.77
CA CYS A 13 3.85 -1.18 6.58
C CYS A 13 5.09 -1.98 6.92
N TRP A 14 6.16 -1.26 7.20
CA TRP A 14 7.42 -1.89 7.56
C TRP A 14 7.37 -2.43 8.98
N ASP A 15 7.91 -3.63 9.16
CA ASP A 15 8.12 -4.22 10.47
C ASP A 15 9.62 -4.20 10.74
N GLY A 16 10.03 -3.42 11.74
CA GLY A 16 11.42 -3.20 12.07
C GLY A 16 12.01 -1.96 11.41
N ASP A 17 13.28 -1.74 11.62
CA ASP A 17 13.98 -0.60 11.04
C ASP A 17 14.44 -0.93 9.63
N SER A 18 14.37 0.06 8.74
CA SER A 18 14.79 -0.12 7.35
C SER A 18 16.25 -0.53 7.24
N ASP A 19 17.09 -0.02 8.15
CA ASP A 19 18.52 -0.34 8.14
C ASP A 19 18.81 -1.76 8.60
N ALA A 20 17.87 -2.39 9.31
CA ALA A 20 18.05 -3.72 9.86
C ALA A 20 17.34 -4.80 9.03
N GLY A 21 16.98 -4.49 7.79
CA GLY A 21 16.29 -5.45 6.93
C GLY A 21 14.83 -5.59 7.27
N ALA A 22 14.13 -4.46 7.40
CA ALA A 22 12.70 -4.47 7.69
C ALA A 22 11.93 -5.27 6.66
N GLU A 23 10.89 -5.91 7.13
CA GLU A 23 9.98 -6.67 6.28
C GLU A 23 8.72 -5.85 6.02
N LEU A 24 8.23 -5.86 4.78
CA LEU A 24 6.99 -5.17 4.45
C LEU A 24 5.84 -6.14 4.68
N LEU A 25 4.98 -5.82 5.65
CA LEU A 25 3.86 -6.68 6.01
C LEU A 25 2.55 -6.07 5.51
N PRO A 26 1.71 -6.86 4.83
CA PRO A 26 0.44 -6.33 4.29
C PRO A 26 -0.53 -5.98 5.41
N VAL A 27 -1.27 -4.90 5.22
CA VAL A 27 -2.30 -4.46 6.15
C VAL A 27 -3.64 -4.21 5.47
N GLY A 28 -3.71 -4.26 4.15
CA GLY A 28 -4.97 -4.09 3.48
C GLY A 28 -4.85 -3.94 1.98
N LYS A 29 -6.01 -3.80 1.35
CA LYS A 29 -6.14 -3.47 -0.07
C LYS A 29 -7.15 -2.35 -0.20
N ALA A 30 -6.94 -1.48 -1.18
CA ALA A 30 -7.86 -0.38 -1.40
C ALA A 30 -7.89 0.01 -2.86
N TYR A 31 -8.98 0.63 -3.26
CA TYR A 31 -9.15 1.13 -4.61
C TYR A 31 -8.50 2.49 -4.75
N PHE A 32 -8.09 2.79 -5.98
CA PHE A 32 -7.62 4.12 -6.33
C PHE A 32 -8.80 4.97 -6.78
N GLY A 33 -8.95 6.14 -6.18
CA GLY A 33 -9.97 7.09 -6.58
C GLY A 33 -9.39 8.25 -7.36
N PHE A 34 -8.49 7.96 -8.28
CA PHE A 34 -7.70 8.98 -8.94
C PHE A 34 -8.31 9.40 -10.27
N THR A 35 -7.86 10.57 -10.75
CA THR A 35 -8.19 11.03 -12.09
C THR A 35 -7.50 10.14 -13.13
N ASP A 36 -7.97 10.24 -14.38
CA ASP A 36 -7.33 9.47 -15.46
C ASP A 36 -5.86 9.83 -15.61
N GLU A 37 -5.52 11.07 -15.37
CA GLU A 37 -4.13 11.53 -15.45
C GLU A 37 -3.26 10.84 -14.43
N GLU A 38 -3.76 10.75 -13.20
CA GLU A 38 -3.03 10.09 -12.13
C GLU A 38 -2.92 8.59 -12.37
N LEU A 39 -3.96 7.98 -12.93
CA LEU A 39 -3.95 6.56 -13.26
C LEU A 39 -2.94 6.26 -14.37
N LYS A 40 -2.79 7.16 -15.33
CA LYS A 40 -1.78 6.99 -16.36
C LYS A 40 -0.37 7.07 -15.78
N GLN A 41 -0.16 7.98 -14.85
CA GLN A 41 1.14 8.11 -14.19
C GLN A 41 1.45 6.86 -13.38
N LEU A 42 0.45 6.33 -12.69
CA LEU A 42 0.61 5.10 -11.92
C LEU A 42 0.91 3.91 -12.84
N ASP A 43 0.19 3.81 -13.95
CA ASP A 43 0.41 2.73 -14.90
C ASP A 43 1.84 2.74 -15.43
N ARG A 44 2.34 3.93 -15.77
CA ARG A 44 3.71 4.06 -16.25
C ARG A 44 4.71 3.61 -15.19
N TYR A 45 4.47 4.00 -13.94
CA TYR A 45 5.32 3.60 -12.83
C TYR A 45 5.31 2.08 -12.66
N VAL A 46 4.13 1.48 -12.64
CA VAL A 46 3.99 0.04 -12.45
C VAL A 46 4.74 -0.73 -13.52
N ARG A 47 4.62 -0.30 -14.78
CA ARG A 47 5.33 -0.97 -15.87
C ARG A 47 6.83 -0.94 -15.70
N GLN A 48 7.36 0.15 -15.17
CA GLN A 48 8.80 0.31 -14.99
C GLN A 48 9.32 -0.42 -13.76
N HIS A 49 8.45 -0.72 -12.80
CA HIS A 49 8.85 -1.26 -11.51
C HIS A 49 8.30 -2.65 -11.23
N THR A 50 7.72 -3.30 -12.22
CA THR A 50 7.21 -4.67 -12.07
C THR A 50 8.37 -5.65 -11.94
N VAL A 51 8.34 -6.43 -10.85
CA VAL A 51 9.35 -7.46 -10.61
C VAL A 51 8.80 -8.86 -10.86
N ASN A 52 7.47 -9.04 -10.76
CA ASN A 52 6.82 -10.32 -11.03
C ASN A 52 5.44 -10.09 -11.59
N ARG A 53 4.92 -11.11 -12.29
CA ARG A 53 3.57 -11.10 -12.82
C ARG A 53 2.87 -12.38 -12.41
N PHE A 54 1.62 -12.23 -11.96
CA PHE A 54 0.76 -13.36 -11.62
C PHE A 54 -0.58 -13.15 -12.31
N GLY A 55 -0.67 -13.55 -13.60
CA GLY A 55 -1.84 -13.26 -14.40
C GLY A 55 -2.03 -11.75 -14.56
N PRO A 56 -3.19 -11.20 -14.18
CA PRO A 56 -3.40 -9.75 -14.26
C PRO A 56 -2.76 -8.98 -13.11
N VAL A 57 -2.25 -9.68 -12.10
CA VAL A 57 -1.66 -9.04 -10.93
C VAL A 57 -0.18 -8.77 -11.19
N ARG A 58 0.26 -7.57 -10.86
CA ARG A 58 1.66 -7.20 -10.97
C ARG A 58 2.23 -6.89 -9.61
N GLU A 59 3.36 -7.52 -9.33
CA GLU A 59 4.11 -7.21 -8.13
C GLU A 59 5.18 -6.19 -8.49
N THR A 60 5.18 -5.05 -7.83
CA THR A 60 6.18 -4.02 -8.05
C THR A 60 7.27 -4.09 -6.98
N ASP A 61 8.37 -3.41 -7.23
CA ASP A 61 9.33 -3.20 -6.16
C ASP A 61 8.68 -2.37 -5.05
N ARG A 62 9.35 -2.22 -3.92
CA ARG A 62 8.74 -1.65 -2.71
C ARG A 62 9.17 -0.20 -2.53
N SER A 63 8.99 0.60 -3.56
CA SER A 63 9.43 1.99 -3.54
C SER A 63 8.29 3.00 -3.55
N LEU A 64 7.07 2.58 -3.88
CA LEU A 64 5.93 3.49 -3.98
C LEU A 64 5.24 3.65 -2.63
N VAL A 65 5.00 4.90 -2.24
CA VAL A 65 4.36 5.21 -0.96
C VAL A 65 2.99 5.80 -1.20
N PHE A 66 1.99 5.28 -0.48
CA PHE A 66 0.62 5.76 -0.54
C PHE A 66 0.26 6.50 0.74
N GLU A 67 -0.57 7.50 0.60
CA GLU A 67 -1.28 8.07 1.74
C GLU A 67 -2.63 7.38 1.81
N VAL A 68 -2.90 6.66 2.91
CA VAL A 68 -4.10 5.85 3.05
C VAL A 68 -4.97 6.42 4.16
N ALA A 69 -6.23 6.68 3.82
CA ALA A 69 -7.25 7.04 4.81
C ALA A 69 -8.01 5.78 5.19
N PHE A 70 -8.41 5.68 6.45
CA PHE A 70 -9.15 4.52 6.94
C PHE A 70 -9.96 4.93 8.16
N ASP A 71 -10.97 4.11 8.50
CA ASP A 71 -11.82 4.41 9.65
C ASP A 71 -11.17 3.94 10.96
N SER A 72 -10.59 2.74 10.94
CA SER A 72 -9.97 2.19 12.14
C SER A 72 -9.02 1.06 11.76
N VAL A 73 -8.22 0.66 12.74
CA VAL A 73 -7.34 -0.50 12.64
C VAL A 73 -7.79 -1.51 13.67
N HIS A 74 -7.82 -2.77 13.29
CA HIS A 74 -8.20 -3.85 14.20
C HIS A 74 -7.27 -5.04 14.01
N ALA A 75 -7.28 -5.93 15.00
CA ALA A 75 -6.50 -7.17 14.93
C ALA A 75 -7.10 -8.07 13.87
N SER A 76 -6.26 -8.77 13.12
CA SER A 76 -6.72 -9.66 12.08
C SER A 76 -5.78 -10.85 11.97
N LYS A 77 -6.36 -12.03 11.88
CA LYS A 77 -5.59 -13.26 11.67
C LYS A 77 -5.32 -13.53 10.19
N ARG A 78 -5.92 -12.75 9.31
CA ARG A 78 -5.76 -12.94 7.87
C ARG A 78 -4.41 -12.47 7.36
N HIS A 79 -3.85 -11.46 8.00
CA HIS A 79 -2.60 -10.86 7.56
C HIS A 79 -1.47 -11.27 8.47
N LYS A 80 -0.31 -11.47 7.88
CA LYS A 80 0.90 -11.76 8.65
C LYS A 80 1.21 -10.65 9.64
N SER A 81 0.85 -9.42 9.31
CA SER A 81 1.04 -8.28 10.21
C SER A 81 0.24 -8.37 11.49
N GLY A 82 -0.84 -9.16 11.48
CA GLY A 82 -1.79 -9.21 12.59
C GLY A 82 -2.78 -8.08 12.61
N LEU A 83 -2.79 -7.23 11.59
CA LEU A 83 -3.58 -6.01 11.53
C LEU A 83 -4.37 -5.93 10.24
N ALA A 84 -5.51 -5.26 10.30
CA ALA A 84 -6.28 -4.90 9.12
C ALA A 84 -6.90 -3.53 9.30
N MET A 85 -7.02 -2.80 8.21
CA MET A 85 -7.68 -1.51 8.21
C MET A 85 -9.14 -1.68 7.83
N ARG A 86 -10.00 -0.87 8.46
CA ARG A 86 -11.42 -0.83 8.12
C ARG A 86 -11.69 0.29 7.15
N PHE A 87 -12.29 -0.05 6.00
CA PHE A 87 -12.63 0.89 4.92
C PHE A 87 -11.42 1.72 4.47
N PRO A 88 -10.32 1.05 4.09
CA PRO A 88 -9.15 1.79 3.62
C PRO A 88 -9.41 2.36 2.23
N ARG A 89 -8.83 3.52 1.98
CA ARG A 89 -8.88 4.13 0.65
C ARG A 89 -7.58 4.89 0.42
N ILE A 90 -7.08 4.82 -0.79
CA ILE A 90 -5.84 5.49 -1.14
C ILE A 90 -6.18 6.92 -1.52
N SER A 91 -5.75 7.87 -0.69
CA SER A 91 -6.03 9.28 -0.88
C SER A 91 -5.14 9.88 -1.95
N ARG A 92 -3.90 9.52 -1.95
CA ARG A 92 -2.94 10.01 -2.95
C ARG A 92 -1.67 9.19 -2.91
N ILE A 93 -0.90 9.33 -3.98
CA ILE A 93 0.43 8.72 -4.07
C ILE A 93 1.45 9.76 -3.66
N ARG A 94 2.36 9.38 -2.78
CA ARG A 94 3.41 10.25 -2.30
C ARG A 94 4.67 10.01 -3.11
N TRP A 95 4.70 10.59 -4.29
CA TRP A 95 5.86 10.47 -5.18
C TRP A 95 7.12 11.06 -4.57
N ASP A 96 6.94 11.99 -3.65
CA ASP A 96 8.00 12.76 -3.00
C ASP A 96 8.62 12.04 -1.80
N LYS A 97 8.01 10.95 -1.35
CA LYS A 97 8.41 10.33 -0.10
C LYS A 97 9.17 9.04 -0.35
N PRO A 98 10.40 8.91 0.19
CA PRO A 98 11.13 7.64 0.10
C PRO A 98 10.41 6.53 0.85
N ALA A 99 10.52 5.31 0.34
CA ALA A 99 9.84 4.17 0.96
C ALA A 99 10.28 3.94 2.40
N GLU A 100 11.55 4.22 2.72
CA GLU A 100 12.07 4.06 4.08
C GLU A 100 11.38 4.93 5.10
N GLU A 101 10.72 6.01 4.64
CA GLU A 101 10.03 6.94 5.53
C GLU A 101 8.56 6.58 5.73
N ALA A 102 8.08 5.51 5.10
CA ALA A 102 6.71 5.06 5.31
C ALA A 102 6.53 4.57 6.74
N ASP A 103 5.29 4.59 7.20
CA ASP A 103 4.98 4.22 8.58
C ASP A 103 5.35 2.79 8.90
N ARG A 104 5.67 2.56 10.15
CA ARG A 104 5.98 1.25 10.69
C ARG A 104 4.72 0.60 11.26
N ILE A 105 4.76 -0.72 11.38
CA ILE A 105 3.65 -1.50 11.95
C ILE A 105 3.29 -1.01 13.35
N GLU A 106 4.28 -0.61 14.15
CA GLU A 106 4.03 -0.15 15.51
C GLU A 106 3.10 1.06 15.56
N ALA A 107 3.21 1.94 14.57
CA ALA A 107 2.33 3.11 14.52
C ALA A 107 0.88 2.69 14.34
N LEU A 108 0.63 1.66 13.54
CA LEU A 108 -0.73 1.15 13.36
C LEU A 108 -1.22 0.39 14.59
N ARG A 109 -0.36 -0.40 15.22
CA ARG A 109 -0.76 -1.12 16.43
C ARG A 109 -1.24 -0.19 17.52
N ALA A 110 -0.63 0.99 17.61
CA ALA A 110 -1.03 1.98 18.59
C ALA A 110 -2.44 2.50 18.37
N LEU A 111 -3.01 2.30 17.18
CA LEU A 111 -4.35 2.77 16.85
C LEU A 111 -5.42 1.72 17.07
N ILE A 112 -5.06 0.51 17.45
CA ILE A 112 -6.05 -0.56 17.64
C ILE A 112 -6.95 -0.21 18.81
N ARG A 113 -8.24 -0.36 18.56
CA ARG A 113 -9.27 -0.21 19.57
C ARG A 113 -10.05 -1.51 19.68
N ASP A 114 -10.11 -2.04 20.85
CA ASP A 114 -10.83 -3.27 21.14
C ASP A 114 -12.12 -3.00 21.90
#